data_a9171a0ce2de4f0ce47751ac8aa85e31
#
_entry.id   a9171a0ce2de4f0ce47751ac8aa85e31
#
_cell.length_a   1.000
_cell.length_b   1.000
_cell.length_c   1.000
_cell.angle_alpha   90.00
_cell.angle_beta   90.00
_cell.angle_gamma   90.00
#
_symmetry.space_group_name_H-M   'P 1'
#
loop_
_entity.id
_entity.type
_entity.pdbx_description
1 polymer ?
#
loop_
_entity_poly.entity_id
_entity_poly.type
_entity_poly.pdbx_seq_one_letter_code
_entity_poly.pdbx_strand_id
1 'polypeptide(L)'
;GLTHLAFTFPSKEEILRFTEEMRSEGYTIAGEPRTSGDGYFESVVLDPDGNRLECVYKKEPEAERTEAALCPNIETKRLLLRPFQENDAEAFFACCQNPNLGNNAGWAPHKTLNESREILHGAFIGQEGIWAVTLKDTQQLIASIGIVPDPKRENPQVRMLGYWLDEPYWGKGYMSEAVQAVLNYGFNELQLSLI
;
A
#
# COMPACT_ATOMS: atom_id res chain seq x y z
N GLY A 1 -15.34 40.31 -2.33
CA GLY A 1 -16.12 39.09 -2.59
C GLY A 1 -15.20 37.91 -2.81
N LEU A 2 -15.64 36.73 -2.49
CA LEU A 2 -14.95 35.48 -2.81
C LEU A 2 -14.80 35.41 -4.35
N THR A 3 -13.59 35.26 -4.84
CA THR A 3 -13.34 35.23 -6.28
C THR A 3 -13.55 33.84 -6.89
N HIS A 4 -13.37 32.79 -6.13
CA HIS A 4 -13.64 31.39 -6.49
C HIS A 4 -13.57 30.47 -5.25
N LEU A 5 -14.16 29.30 -5.37
CA LEU A 5 -14.06 28.19 -4.42
C LEU A 5 -13.39 27.03 -5.14
N ALA A 6 -12.40 26.41 -4.51
CA ALA A 6 -11.72 25.22 -5.06
C ALA A 6 -12.07 23.97 -4.24
N PHE A 7 -12.44 22.89 -4.93
CA PHE A 7 -12.76 21.58 -4.38
C PHE A 7 -11.77 20.55 -4.88
N THR A 8 -11.14 19.82 -3.99
CA THR A 8 -10.19 18.76 -4.36
C THR A 8 -10.93 17.46 -4.63
N PHE A 9 -10.64 16.86 -5.78
CA PHE A 9 -11.16 15.57 -6.20
C PHE A 9 -10.07 14.49 -6.10
N PRO A 10 -10.45 13.21 -5.87
CA PRO A 10 -9.50 12.13 -5.67
C PRO A 10 -8.80 11.67 -6.98
N SER A 11 -9.38 11.95 -8.16
CA SER A 11 -8.80 11.58 -9.45
C SER A 11 -9.28 12.48 -10.60
N LYS A 12 -8.63 12.38 -11.76
CA LYS A 12 -9.06 13.04 -13.01
C LYS A 12 -10.41 12.50 -13.48
N GLU A 13 -10.62 11.20 -13.36
CA GLU A 13 -11.84 10.51 -13.76
C GLU A 13 -13.05 11.04 -12.99
N GLU A 14 -12.87 11.32 -11.71
CA GLU A 14 -13.92 11.91 -10.87
C GLU A 14 -14.28 13.35 -11.32
N ILE A 15 -13.29 14.17 -11.69
CA ILE A 15 -13.56 15.51 -12.24
C ILE A 15 -14.31 15.41 -13.58
N LEU A 16 -13.90 14.49 -14.46
CA LEU A 16 -14.58 14.28 -15.73
C LEU A 16 -16.04 13.87 -15.50
N ARG A 17 -16.27 12.90 -14.62
CA ARG A 17 -17.62 12.41 -14.28
C ARG A 17 -18.48 13.53 -13.71
N PHE A 18 -17.96 14.25 -12.71
CA PHE A 18 -18.68 15.37 -12.08
C PHE A 18 -19.02 16.47 -13.08
N THR A 19 -18.07 16.84 -13.96
CA THR A 19 -18.31 17.88 -14.96
C THR A 19 -19.43 17.49 -15.93
N GLU A 20 -19.49 16.21 -16.38
CA GLU A 20 -20.56 15.73 -17.25
C GLU A 20 -21.91 15.63 -16.53
N GLU A 21 -21.92 15.25 -15.25
CA GLU A 21 -23.11 15.25 -14.41
C GLU A 21 -23.69 16.67 -14.28
N MET A 22 -22.86 17.65 -13.93
CA MET A 22 -23.27 19.05 -13.84
C MET A 22 -23.76 19.60 -15.18
N ARG A 23 -23.13 19.23 -16.29
CA ARG A 23 -23.57 19.61 -17.64
C ARG A 23 -24.97 19.02 -17.94
N SER A 24 -25.20 17.76 -17.59
CA SER A 24 -26.47 17.08 -17.82
C SER A 24 -27.62 17.67 -16.97
N GLU A 25 -27.31 18.21 -15.82
CA GLU A 25 -28.24 18.90 -14.91
C GLU A 25 -28.47 20.37 -15.31
N GLY A 26 -27.80 20.86 -16.36
CA GLY A 26 -27.99 22.19 -16.91
C GLY A 26 -27.14 23.29 -16.30
N TYR A 27 -26.14 22.96 -15.51
CA TYR A 27 -25.16 23.94 -14.99
C TYR A 27 -24.22 24.41 -16.10
N THR A 28 -23.77 25.65 -15.99
CA THR A 28 -22.80 26.22 -16.95
C THR A 28 -21.38 25.74 -16.62
N ILE A 29 -20.72 25.12 -17.60
CA ILE A 29 -19.32 24.76 -17.52
C ILE A 29 -18.50 25.94 -18.03
N ALA A 30 -17.90 26.70 -17.10
CA ALA A 30 -17.11 27.88 -17.40
C ALA A 30 -15.63 27.58 -17.73
N GLY A 31 -15.20 26.36 -17.47
CA GLY A 31 -13.89 25.83 -17.84
C GLY A 31 -13.97 24.32 -18.08
N GLU A 32 -13.67 23.90 -19.31
CA GLU A 32 -13.62 22.47 -19.65
C GLU A 32 -12.47 21.77 -18.92
N PRO A 33 -12.63 20.44 -18.62
CA PRO A 33 -11.57 19.66 -18.00
C PRO A 33 -10.24 19.75 -18.77
N ARG A 34 -9.19 20.19 -18.12
CA ARG A 34 -7.85 20.38 -18.73
C ARG A 34 -6.75 20.23 -17.68
N THR A 35 -5.52 20.05 -18.14
CA THR A 35 -4.33 20.21 -17.28
C THR A 35 -3.89 21.68 -17.36
N SER A 36 -3.80 22.35 -16.20
CA SER A 36 -3.29 23.72 -16.08
C SER A 36 -1.76 23.75 -16.12
N GLY A 37 -1.21 24.94 -16.31
CA GLY A 37 0.25 25.15 -16.43
C GLY A 37 1.03 24.88 -15.14
N ASP A 38 0.37 24.82 -13.98
CA ASP A 38 0.91 24.51 -12.66
C ASP A 38 0.73 23.04 -12.27
N GLY A 39 0.25 22.20 -13.22
CA GLY A 39 0.18 20.74 -13.09
C GLY A 39 -1.09 20.21 -12.44
N TYR A 40 -2.09 21.06 -12.18
CA TYR A 40 -3.42 20.60 -11.79
C TYR A 40 -4.22 20.09 -13.00
N PHE A 41 -5.06 19.09 -12.77
CA PHE A 41 -6.17 18.79 -13.67
C PHE A 41 -7.40 19.46 -13.08
N GLU A 42 -8.09 20.28 -13.86
CA GLU A 42 -9.13 21.16 -13.35
C GLU A 42 -10.32 21.28 -14.31
N SER A 43 -11.49 21.57 -13.75
CA SER A 43 -12.65 22.07 -14.48
C SER A 43 -13.33 23.16 -13.65
N VAL A 44 -14.16 23.99 -14.28
CA VAL A 44 -14.88 25.08 -13.60
C VAL A 44 -16.36 24.99 -13.91
N VAL A 45 -17.19 24.88 -12.88
CA VAL A 45 -18.65 24.92 -12.96
C VAL A 45 -19.14 26.22 -12.33
N LEU A 46 -20.19 26.81 -12.86
CA LEU A 46 -20.87 27.93 -12.19
C LEU A 46 -22.02 27.41 -11.32
N ASP A 47 -22.11 27.93 -10.11
CA ASP A 47 -23.30 27.74 -9.29
C ASP A 47 -24.48 28.57 -9.82
N PRO A 48 -25.71 28.42 -9.28
CA PRO A 48 -26.90 29.18 -9.70
C PRO A 48 -26.75 30.70 -9.55
N ASP A 49 -25.87 31.15 -8.67
CA ASP A 49 -25.59 32.58 -8.41
C ASP A 49 -24.43 33.11 -9.29
N GLY A 50 -23.85 32.27 -10.16
CA GLY A 50 -22.76 32.59 -11.06
C GLY A 50 -21.37 32.58 -10.42
N ASN A 51 -21.21 32.01 -9.21
CA ASN A 51 -19.89 31.86 -8.59
C ASN A 51 -19.12 30.71 -9.25
N ARG A 52 -17.81 30.87 -9.34
CA ARG A 52 -16.93 29.86 -9.93
C ARG A 52 -16.57 28.81 -8.90
N LEU A 53 -16.92 27.56 -9.19
CA LEU A 53 -16.54 26.37 -8.44
C LEU A 53 -15.44 25.65 -9.21
N GLU A 54 -14.21 25.71 -8.73
CA GLU A 54 -13.08 25.03 -9.34
C GLU A 54 -12.96 23.64 -8.77
N CYS A 55 -13.10 22.63 -9.64
CA CYS A 55 -12.86 21.23 -9.33
C CYS A 55 -11.43 20.90 -9.71
N VAL A 56 -10.58 20.59 -8.72
CA VAL A 56 -9.15 20.42 -8.94
C VAL A 56 -8.68 19.04 -8.48
N TYR A 57 -7.79 18.45 -9.27
CA TYR A 57 -6.99 17.29 -8.92
C TYR A 57 -5.53 17.61 -9.22
N LYS A 58 -4.71 17.53 -8.21
CA LYS A 58 -3.27 17.52 -8.39
C LYS A 58 -2.81 16.07 -8.27
N LYS A 59 -2.31 15.52 -9.38
CA LYS A 59 -1.50 14.32 -9.23
C LYS A 59 -0.35 14.74 -8.31
N GLU A 60 -0.40 14.32 -7.04
CA GLU A 60 0.81 14.34 -6.23
C GLU A 60 1.90 13.76 -7.14
N PRO A 61 3.08 14.41 -7.29
CA PRO A 61 4.15 13.74 -7.98
C PRO A 61 4.17 12.36 -7.35
N GLU A 62 4.06 11.31 -8.17
CA GLU A 62 4.56 10.02 -7.75
C GLU A 62 6.01 10.34 -7.39
N ALA A 63 6.23 10.75 -6.15
CA ALA A 63 7.53 10.64 -5.55
C ALA A 63 7.89 9.21 -5.93
N GLU A 64 8.98 9.01 -6.65
CA GLU A 64 9.53 7.69 -6.85
C GLU A 64 9.50 7.08 -5.47
N ARG A 65 8.43 6.32 -5.18
CA ARG A 65 8.30 5.59 -3.92
C ARG A 65 9.37 4.54 -4.06
N THR A 66 10.57 4.92 -3.65
CA THR A 66 11.64 3.95 -3.54
C THR A 66 11.12 2.83 -2.67
N GLU A 67 11.45 1.60 -2.98
CA GLU A 67 11.06 0.44 -2.16
C GLU A 67 11.32 0.71 -0.67
N ALA A 68 12.37 1.48 -0.36
CA ALA A 68 12.71 1.95 0.98
C ALA A 68 11.68 2.94 1.60
N ALA A 69 10.89 3.65 0.79
CA ALA A 69 9.82 4.53 1.29
C ALA A 69 8.53 3.75 1.58
N LEU A 70 8.31 2.62 0.88
CA LEU A 70 7.16 1.74 1.10
C LEU A 70 7.36 0.83 2.30
N CYS A 71 8.58 0.34 2.50
CA CYS A 71 8.97 -0.58 3.56
C CYS A 71 10.42 -0.28 3.96
N PRO A 72 10.67 0.55 4.98
CA PRO A 72 12.04 0.77 5.45
C PRO A 72 12.62 -0.52 6.03
N ASN A 73 13.92 -0.66 5.96
CA ASN A 73 14.62 -1.74 6.64
C ASN A 73 14.47 -1.59 8.16
N ILE A 74 14.02 -2.65 8.82
CA ILE A 74 13.93 -2.71 10.28
C ILE A 74 14.88 -3.80 10.76
N GLU A 75 15.86 -3.39 11.54
CA GLU A 75 16.83 -4.32 12.13
C GLU A 75 16.46 -4.67 13.57
N THR A 76 16.57 -5.95 13.89
CA THR A 76 16.43 -6.47 15.24
C THR A 76 17.72 -7.14 15.70
N LYS A 77 17.70 -7.87 16.80
CA LYS A 77 18.87 -8.60 17.26
C LYS A 77 19.33 -9.69 16.28
N ARG A 78 18.38 -10.44 15.70
CA ARG A 78 18.65 -11.62 14.84
C ARG A 78 18.15 -11.46 13.42
N LEU A 79 17.25 -10.49 13.16
CA LEU A 79 16.50 -10.37 11.92
C LEU A 79 16.79 -9.05 11.22
N LEU A 80 16.70 -9.10 9.88
CA LEU A 80 16.54 -7.95 9.01
C LEU A 80 15.18 -8.09 8.33
N LEU A 81 14.30 -7.13 8.55
CA LEU A 81 13.05 -6.97 7.84
C LEU A 81 13.32 -5.97 6.72
N ARG A 82 13.05 -6.34 5.48
CA ARG A 82 13.31 -5.53 4.28
C ARG A 82 12.20 -5.72 3.23
N PRO A 83 12.09 -4.85 2.22
CA PRO A 83 11.24 -5.12 1.07
C PRO A 83 11.56 -6.49 0.43
N PHE A 84 10.51 -7.13 -0.12
CA PHE A 84 10.72 -8.32 -0.96
C PHE A 84 11.40 -7.95 -2.27
N GLN A 85 12.22 -8.85 -2.79
CA GLN A 85 13.00 -8.69 -4.01
C GLN A 85 12.80 -9.90 -4.94
N GLU A 86 13.08 -9.71 -6.23
CA GLU A 86 13.00 -10.76 -7.26
C GLU A 86 13.78 -12.03 -6.90
N ASN A 87 14.96 -11.85 -6.31
CA ASN A 87 15.84 -12.95 -5.90
C ASN A 87 15.33 -13.72 -4.66
N ASP A 88 14.26 -13.28 -4.03
CA ASP A 88 13.61 -14.04 -2.94
C ASP A 88 12.76 -15.21 -3.46
N ALA A 89 12.47 -15.28 -4.77
CA ALA A 89 11.51 -16.21 -5.34
C ALA A 89 11.78 -17.68 -5.00
N GLU A 90 13.04 -18.11 -5.03
CA GLU A 90 13.40 -19.50 -4.73
C GLU A 90 13.22 -19.83 -3.24
N ALA A 91 13.66 -18.93 -2.37
CA ALA A 91 13.47 -19.08 -0.93
C ALA A 91 11.99 -18.99 -0.54
N PHE A 92 11.24 -18.09 -1.17
CA PHE A 92 9.81 -17.94 -0.99
C PHE A 92 9.06 -19.21 -1.41
N PHE A 93 9.42 -19.80 -2.57
CA PHE A 93 8.86 -21.09 -2.99
C PHE A 93 9.20 -22.20 -2.00
N ALA A 94 10.46 -22.29 -1.56
CA ALA A 94 10.88 -23.31 -0.59
C ALA A 94 10.07 -23.26 0.71
N CYS A 95 9.74 -22.08 1.21
CA CYS A 95 8.86 -21.90 2.37
C CYS A 95 7.40 -22.26 2.05
N CYS A 96 6.85 -21.69 0.97
CA CYS A 96 5.41 -21.74 0.68
C CYS A 96 4.92 -23.07 0.08
N GLN A 97 5.80 -23.95 -0.40
CA GLN A 97 5.46 -25.31 -0.79
C GLN A 97 5.15 -26.26 0.40
N ASN A 98 5.53 -25.84 1.63
CA ASN A 98 5.31 -26.64 2.83
C ASN A 98 3.80 -26.66 3.18
N PRO A 99 3.15 -27.86 3.18
CA PRO A 99 1.73 -27.96 3.47
C PRO A 99 1.38 -27.57 4.92
N ASN A 100 2.30 -27.76 5.87
CA ASN A 100 2.07 -27.35 7.25
C ASN A 100 1.99 -25.82 7.36
N LEU A 101 2.79 -25.09 6.59
CA LEU A 101 2.72 -23.63 6.56
C LEU A 101 1.42 -23.17 5.88
N GLY A 102 1.15 -23.61 4.65
CA GLY A 102 -0.01 -23.19 3.88
C GLY A 102 -1.34 -23.46 4.59
N ASN A 103 -1.54 -24.66 5.11
CA ASN A 103 -2.76 -25.03 5.82
C ASN A 103 -3.02 -24.16 7.06
N ASN A 104 -1.98 -23.78 7.81
CA ASN A 104 -2.11 -22.92 8.99
C ASN A 104 -2.28 -21.43 8.63
N ALA A 105 -1.77 -21.01 7.50
CA ALA A 105 -1.82 -19.61 7.05
C ALA A 105 -2.98 -19.32 6.07
N GLY A 106 -3.76 -20.34 5.69
CA GLY A 106 -5.01 -20.19 4.94
C GLY A 106 -4.84 -20.18 3.42
N TRP A 107 -3.75 -20.75 2.88
CA TRP A 107 -3.57 -20.93 1.43
C TRP A 107 -3.15 -22.36 1.05
N ALA A 108 -3.35 -22.71 -0.22
CA ALA A 108 -2.86 -23.98 -0.76
C ALA A 108 -1.33 -23.92 -0.95
N PRO A 109 -0.57 -24.98 -0.62
CA PRO A 109 0.85 -25.03 -0.86
C PRO A 109 1.18 -24.75 -2.32
N HIS A 110 2.22 -23.93 -2.57
CA HIS A 110 2.69 -23.59 -3.91
C HIS A 110 3.22 -24.85 -4.61
N LYS A 111 2.87 -25.02 -5.88
CA LYS A 111 3.20 -26.22 -6.66
C LYS A 111 4.42 -26.04 -7.53
N THR A 112 4.70 -24.80 -7.95
CA THR A 112 5.81 -24.50 -8.85
C THR A 112 6.49 -23.18 -8.45
N LEU A 113 7.76 -23.05 -8.82
CA LEU A 113 8.51 -21.81 -8.66
C LEU A 113 7.86 -20.64 -9.45
N ASN A 114 7.28 -20.94 -10.63
CA ASN A 114 6.62 -19.90 -11.43
C ASN A 114 5.37 -19.34 -10.73
N GLU A 115 4.55 -20.21 -10.14
CA GLU A 115 3.41 -19.79 -9.31
C GLU A 115 3.88 -18.88 -8.15
N SER A 116 4.98 -19.25 -7.48
CA SER A 116 5.55 -18.43 -6.42
C SER A 116 6.04 -17.07 -6.91
N ARG A 117 6.65 -17.00 -8.10
CA ARG A 117 7.07 -15.74 -8.72
C ARG A 117 5.88 -14.84 -9.02
N GLU A 118 4.81 -15.37 -9.59
CA GLU A 118 3.60 -14.60 -9.90
C GLU A 118 2.96 -14.03 -8.62
N ILE A 119 2.89 -14.84 -7.56
CA ILE A 119 2.36 -14.40 -6.26
C ILE A 119 3.28 -13.37 -5.61
N LEU A 120 4.61 -13.59 -5.65
CA LEU A 120 5.59 -12.66 -5.11
C LEU A 120 5.49 -11.28 -5.77
N HIS A 121 5.37 -11.24 -7.10
CA HIS A 121 5.18 -10.00 -7.85
C HIS A 121 3.84 -9.33 -7.56
N GLY A 122 2.75 -10.10 -7.52
CA GLY A 122 1.41 -9.55 -7.38
C GLY A 122 1.07 -9.07 -5.97
N ALA A 123 1.68 -9.66 -4.93
CA ALA A 123 1.24 -9.48 -3.56
C ALA A 123 2.33 -9.08 -2.55
N PHE A 124 3.61 -9.04 -2.94
CA PHE A 124 4.70 -8.78 -2.00
C PHE A 124 5.69 -7.72 -2.48
N ILE A 125 6.19 -7.80 -3.72
CA ILE A 125 7.14 -6.82 -4.26
C ILE A 125 6.44 -5.49 -4.49
N GLY A 126 7.05 -4.39 -4.00
CA GLY A 126 6.50 -3.05 -4.14
C GLY A 126 5.27 -2.77 -3.27
N GLN A 127 4.89 -3.68 -2.37
CA GLN A 127 3.76 -3.48 -1.45
C GLN A 127 4.18 -2.70 -0.21
N GLU A 128 3.39 -1.68 0.13
CA GLU A 128 3.57 -0.91 1.36
C GLU A 128 3.23 -1.75 2.60
N GLY A 129 4.10 -1.71 3.60
CA GLY A 129 3.84 -2.35 4.89
C GLY A 129 3.98 -3.86 4.89
N ILE A 130 4.66 -4.47 3.91
CA ILE A 130 4.93 -5.91 3.84
C ILE A 130 6.44 -6.17 3.75
N TRP A 131 6.99 -6.87 4.72
CA TRP A 131 8.41 -7.18 4.82
C TRP A 131 8.72 -8.66 4.60
N ALA A 132 9.79 -8.92 3.87
CA ALA A 132 10.57 -10.14 3.94
C ALA A 132 11.35 -10.14 5.24
N VAL A 133 11.27 -11.22 6.01
CA VAL A 133 12.02 -11.41 7.26
C VAL A 133 13.18 -12.35 6.98
N THR A 134 14.39 -11.84 7.09
CA THR A 134 15.61 -12.61 6.86
C THR A 134 16.47 -12.70 8.12
N LEU A 135 17.24 -13.80 8.24
CA LEU A 135 18.26 -13.93 9.27
C LEU A 135 19.43 -12.98 8.96
N LYS A 136 19.93 -12.25 9.95
CA LYS A 136 21.04 -11.29 9.74
C LYS A 136 22.37 -11.95 9.36
N ASP A 137 22.61 -13.14 9.87
CA ASP A 137 23.86 -13.89 9.67
C ASP A 137 23.96 -14.56 8.31
N THR A 138 22.85 -15.11 7.80
CA THR A 138 22.82 -15.88 6.55
C THR A 138 22.09 -15.18 5.41
N GLN A 139 21.37 -14.11 5.68
CA GLN A 139 20.47 -13.40 4.76
C GLN A 139 19.33 -14.30 4.24
N GLN A 140 19.11 -15.47 4.84
CA GLN A 140 18.08 -16.42 4.43
C GLN A 140 16.69 -15.86 4.77
N LEU A 141 15.80 -15.87 3.78
CA LEU A 141 14.37 -15.60 3.96
C LEU A 141 13.75 -16.72 4.81
N ILE A 142 13.10 -16.36 5.89
CA ILE A 142 12.44 -17.31 6.80
C ILE A 142 10.96 -17.00 7.06
N ALA A 143 10.52 -15.79 6.74
CA ALA A 143 9.15 -15.37 7.05
C ALA A 143 8.73 -14.15 6.20
N SER A 144 7.44 -13.85 6.27
CA SER A 144 6.89 -12.53 5.93
C SER A 144 6.08 -11.98 7.11
N ILE A 145 6.07 -10.68 7.23
CA ILE A 145 5.20 -9.95 8.15
C ILE A 145 4.70 -8.68 7.49
N GLY A 146 3.45 -8.32 7.74
CA GLY A 146 2.88 -7.10 7.17
C GLY A 146 1.90 -6.42 8.11
N ILE A 147 1.81 -5.10 8.00
CA ILE A 147 0.74 -4.26 8.54
C ILE A 147 0.02 -3.60 7.36
N VAL A 148 -1.10 -4.16 6.98
CA VAL A 148 -1.85 -3.79 5.78
C VAL A 148 -3.17 -3.09 6.16
N PRO A 149 -3.79 -2.31 5.26
CA PRO A 149 -5.11 -1.75 5.52
C PRO A 149 -6.11 -2.80 5.98
N ASP A 150 -6.90 -2.49 7.02
CA ASP A 150 -8.00 -3.37 7.45
C ASP A 150 -9.18 -3.23 6.49
N PRO A 151 -9.54 -4.26 5.71
CA PRO A 151 -10.63 -4.16 4.73
C PRO A 151 -12.01 -3.98 5.36
N LYS A 152 -12.14 -4.15 6.67
CA LYS A 152 -13.40 -3.99 7.43
C LYS A 152 -13.53 -2.61 8.07
N ARG A 153 -12.50 -1.79 8.01
CA ARG A 153 -12.45 -0.48 8.67
C ARG A 153 -11.90 0.58 7.71
N GLU A 154 -12.73 1.54 7.35
CA GLU A 154 -12.36 2.69 6.53
C GLU A 154 -11.59 3.74 7.36
N ASN A 155 -10.52 3.31 8.03
CA ASN A 155 -9.68 4.18 8.85
C ASN A 155 -8.20 3.96 8.51
N PRO A 156 -7.51 4.94 7.93
CA PRO A 156 -6.11 4.80 7.54
C PRO A 156 -5.14 4.61 8.72
N GLN A 157 -5.54 4.97 9.94
CA GLN A 157 -4.77 4.77 11.16
C GLN A 157 -4.98 3.39 11.80
N VAL A 158 -5.80 2.55 11.17
CA VAL A 158 -6.04 1.16 11.61
C VAL A 158 -5.46 0.22 10.57
N ARG A 159 -4.65 -0.72 11.01
CA ARG A 159 -4.01 -1.73 10.15
C ARG A 159 -4.27 -3.12 10.70
N MET A 160 -4.16 -4.11 9.85
CA MET A 160 -4.23 -5.52 10.20
C MET A 160 -2.85 -6.13 10.12
N LEU A 161 -2.44 -6.83 11.17
CA LEU A 161 -1.19 -7.59 11.21
C LEU A 161 -1.41 -8.96 10.56
N GLY A 162 -0.56 -9.31 9.60
CA GLY A 162 -0.50 -10.63 9.00
C GLY A 162 0.94 -11.14 8.94
N TYR A 163 1.15 -12.44 9.10
CA TYR A 163 2.48 -13.03 8.99
C TYR A 163 2.42 -14.52 8.71
N TRP A 164 3.52 -15.03 8.19
CA TRP A 164 3.86 -16.45 8.17
C TRP A 164 5.34 -16.65 8.53
N LEU A 165 5.67 -17.81 9.04
CA LEU A 165 7.03 -18.22 9.41
C LEU A 165 7.27 -19.66 8.93
N ASP A 166 8.39 -19.90 8.28
CA ASP A 166 8.79 -21.23 7.83
C ASP A 166 8.97 -22.20 9.00
N GLU A 167 8.47 -23.41 8.84
CA GLU A 167 8.33 -24.42 9.91
C GLU A 167 9.62 -24.71 10.68
N PRO A 168 10.82 -24.83 10.06
CA PRO A 168 12.07 -25.06 10.77
C PRO A 168 12.42 -23.99 11.81
N TYR A 169 11.76 -22.82 11.73
CA TYR A 169 12.01 -21.68 12.62
C TYR A 169 10.95 -21.49 13.71
N TRP A 170 9.94 -22.34 13.76
CA TRP A 170 8.89 -22.27 14.77
C TRP A 170 9.44 -22.51 16.18
N GLY A 171 8.78 -21.94 17.18
CA GLY A 171 9.14 -22.09 18.60
C GLY A 171 10.43 -21.42 19.05
N LYS A 172 11.16 -20.73 18.15
CA LYS A 172 12.45 -20.08 18.42
C LYS A 172 12.36 -18.57 18.73
N GLY A 173 11.13 -18.03 18.75
CA GLY A 173 10.87 -16.63 19.07
C GLY A 173 11.19 -15.63 17.94
N TYR A 174 11.46 -16.08 16.72
CA TYR A 174 11.73 -15.19 15.58
C TYR A 174 10.52 -14.33 15.22
N MET A 175 9.33 -14.94 15.12
CA MET A 175 8.14 -14.16 14.78
C MET A 175 7.77 -13.17 15.89
N SER A 176 7.93 -13.52 17.17
CA SER A 176 7.69 -12.59 18.28
C SER A 176 8.63 -11.38 18.21
N GLU A 177 9.90 -11.60 17.82
CA GLU A 177 10.88 -10.54 17.60
C GLU A 177 10.50 -9.62 16.43
N ALA A 178 10.06 -10.21 15.30
CA ALA A 178 9.60 -9.46 14.13
C ALA A 178 8.33 -8.66 14.43
N VAL A 179 7.33 -9.27 15.08
CA VAL A 179 6.08 -8.61 15.49
C VAL A 179 6.36 -7.41 16.37
N GLN A 180 7.22 -7.54 17.39
CA GLN A 180 7.57 -6.43 18.27
C GLN A 180 8.19 -5.25 17.52
N ALA A 181 9.05 -5.54 16.54
CA ALA A 181 9.70 -4.51 15.72
C ALA A 181 8.70 -3.79 14.82
N VAL A 182 7.79 -4.53 14.17
CA VAL A 182 6.75 -3.97 13.29
C VAL A 182 5.71 -3.18 14.08
N LEU A 183 5.30 -3.65 15.27
CA LEU A 183 4.41 -2.88 16.14
C LEU A 183 5.04 -1.57 16.59
N ASN A 184 6.31 -1.58 16.98
CA ASN A 184 7.03 -0.36 17.32
C ASN A 184 7.07 0.62 16.15
N TYR A 185 7.35 0.14 14.94
CA TYR A 185 7.32 0.96 13.73
C TYR A 185 5.92 1.52 13.46
N GLY A 186 4.89 0.68 13.52
CA GLY A 186 3.50 1.08 13.28
C GLY A 186 3.01 2.16 14.24
N PHE A 187 3.24 2.01 15.53
CA PHE A 187 2.78 2.98 16.52
C PHE A 187 3.64 4.24 16.61
N ASN A 188 4.96 4.12 16.49
CA ASN A 188 5.87 5.26 16.72
C ASN A 188 6.17 6.06 15.45
N GLU A 189 6.33 5.39 14.28
CA GLU A 189 6.69 6.06 13.03
C GLU A 189 5.45 6.36 12.17
N LEU A 190 4.53 5.39 12.03
CA LEU A 190 3.31 5.58 11.25
C LEU A 190 2.16 6.20 12.05
N GLN A 191 2.34 6.38 13.39
CA GLN A 191 1.34 6.96 14.29
C GLN A 191 -0.03 6.23 14.21
N LEU A 192 0.00 4.90 14.02
CA LEU A 192 -1.23 4.11 13.98
C LEU A 192 -1.92 4.10 15.34
N SER A 193 -3.25 4.11 15.32
CA SER A 193 -4.06 4.06 16.54
C SER A 193 -4.41 2.63 16.96
N LEU A 194 -4.36 1.68 16.00
CA LEU A 194 -4.68 0.27 16.22
C LEU A 194 -3.98 -0.62 15.17
N ILE A 195 -3.43 -1.74 15.62
CA ILE A 195 -2.94 -2.84 14.79
C ILE A 195 -3.54 -4.16 15.30
#